data_df722fcab5bc260e34e2e70572532217
#
_entry.id   df722fcab5bc260e34e2e70572532217
#
_cell.length_a   1.000
_cell.length_b   1.000
_cell.length_c   1.000
_cell.angle_alpha   90.00
_cell.angle_beta   90.00
_cell.angle_gamma   90.00
#
_symmetry.space_group_name_H-M   'P 1'
#
loop_
_entity.id
_entity.type
_entity.pdbx_description
1 polymer ?
#
loop_
_entity_poly.entity_id
_entity_poly.type
_entity_poly.pdbx_seq_one_letter_code
_entity_poly.pdbx_strand_id
1 'polypeptide(L)'
;NTSNKWTLFKKTSLKNKYVHIEMYKNVFLISKLEFIDLQDTNKHLVINGNDFMVVNEDWSKANIIKMNQSESFDAFTMQLFYAHAVQKHIIQIHSSLVEYKGKGIMFLGPSGIGKTTQAELWNKYLDALIINGDCVFVEDKSNEFIGWGTPWCGSSPYCENRNVPVLGLVFLKQGNENRIRKLDGFEKV
;
A
#
# COMPACT_ATOMS: atom_id res chain seq x y z
N ASN A 1 1.66 -17.72 -2.24
CA ASN A 1 0.38 -17.67 -1.50
C ASN A 1 -0.18 -16.25 -1.41
N THR A 2 -0.40 -15.62 -2.55
CA THR A 2 -1.00 -14.27 -2.65
C THR A 2 -2.50 -14.23 -2.29
N SER A 3 -3.16 -15.39 -2.20
CA SER A 3 -4.61 -15.45 -2.00
C SER A 3 -5.09 -15.12 -0.58
N ASN A 4 -4.27 -15.30 0.45
CA ASN A 4 -4.73 -15.17 1.84
C ASN A 4 -4.80 -13.73 2.35
N LYS A 5 -3.83 -12.87 1.98
CA LYS A 5 -3.82 -11.47 2.45
C LYS A 5 -5.00 -10.66 1.93
N TRP A 6 -5.45 -10.91 0.69
CA TRP A 6 -6.59 -10.22 0.09
C TRP A 6 -7.94 -10.62 0.71
N THR A 7 -8.02 -11.80 1.31
CA THR A 7 -9.25 -12.26 1.97
C THR A 7 -9.63 -11.39 3.16
N LEU A 8 -8.64 -10.88 3.91
CA LEU A 8 -8.86 -9.97 5.04
C LEU A 8 -9.46 -8.62 4.62
N PHE A 9 -9.28 -8.23 3.35
CA PHE A 9 -9.74 -6.95 2.81
C PHE A 9 -11.02 -7.07 1.96
N LYS A 10 -11.61 -8.26 1.86
CA LYS A 10 -12.90 -8.45 1.19
C LYS A 10 -14.03 -7.75 1.94
N LYS A 11 -14.79 -6.92 1.21
CA LYS A 11 -16.11 -6.45 1.69
C LYS A 11 -17.23 -7.35 1.15
N THR A 12 -18.19 -7.67 2.00
CA THR A 12 -19.37 -8.46 1.64
C THR A 12 -20.45 -7.66 0.91
N SER A 13 -20.39 -6.32 0.98
CA SER A 13 -21.27 -5.41 0.22
C SER A 13 -20.55 -4.15 -0.19
N LEU A 14 -20.63 -3.79 -1.46
CA LEU A 14 -20.10 -2.56 -2.02
C LEU A 14 -21.27 -1.63 -2.35
N LYS A 15 -21.39 -0.51 -1.65
CA LYS A 15 -22.38 0.53 -1.95
C LYS A 15 -21.86 1.64 -2.88
N ASN A 16 -20.57 1.65 -3.19
CA ASN A 16 -19.90 2.73 -3.93
C ASN A 16 -19.20 2.22 -5.19
N LYS A 17 -18.76 3.16 -6.04
CA LYS A 17 -17.97 2.86 -7.23
C LYS A 17 -16.75 1.99 -6.90
N TYR A 18 -16.49 1.01 -7.71
CA TYR A 18 -15.37 0.08 -7.62
C TYR A 18 -14.58 0.10 -8.93
N VAL A 19 -13.33 -0.29 -8.87
CA VAL A 19 -12.50 -0.51 -10.05
C VAL A 19 -12.77 -1.91 -10.57
N HIS A 20 -13.13 -2.02 -11.85
CA HIS A 20 -13.29 -3.29 -12.53
C HIS A 20 -11.92 -3.75 -13.07
N ILE A 21 -11.46 -4.93 -12.67
CA ILE A 21 -10.18 -5.50 -13.09
C ILE A 21 -10.45 -6.80 -13.82
N GLU A 22 -10.04 -6.88 -15.08
CA GLU A 22 -9.96 -8.12 -15.84
C GLU A 22 -8.50 -8.57 -15.92
N MET A 23 -8.25 -9.84 -15.59
CA MET A 23 -6.91 -10.40 -15.61
C MET A 23 -6.80 -11.54 -16.60
N TYR A 24 -5.84 -11.43 -17.50
CA TYR A 24 -5.53 -12.43 -18.49
C TYR A 24 -4.20 -13.11 -18.16
N LYS A 25 -4.21 -14.44 -18.05
CA LYS A 25 -3.02 -15.25 -17.77
C LYS A 25 -2.63 -16.07 -19.00
N ASN A 26 -1.34 -16.19 -19.28
CA ASN A 26 -0.79 -17.05 -20.34
C ASN A 26 -1.42 -16.81 -21.72
N VAL A 27 -1.67 -15.57 -22.05
CA VAL A 27 -2.25 -15.22 -23.33
C VAL A 27 -1.13 -15.09 -24.36
N PHE A 28 -1.18 -15.90 -25.42
CA PHE A 28 -0.42 -15.63 -26.63
C PHE A 28 -0.98 -14.35 -27.26
N LEU A 29 -0.19 -13.32 -27.22
CA LEU A 29 -0.57 -11.91 -27.31
C LEU A 29 -1.24 -11.47 -28.59
N ILE A 30 -0.93 -12.14 -29.72
CA ILE A 30 -1.20 -11.60 -31.05
C ILE A 30 -2.70 -11.50 -31.35
N SER A 31 -3.52 -12.38 -30.80
CA SER A 31 -4.95 -12.41 -31.12
C SER A 31 -5.85 -11.61 -30.16
N LYS A 32 -5.31 -11.15 -29.02
CA LYS A 32 -6.10 -10.42 -28.01
C LYS A 32 -5.68 -8.97 -27.80
N LEU A 33 -4.54 -8.54 -28.33
CA LEU A 33 -4.17 -7.12 -28.40
C LEU A 33 -5.13 -6.29 -29.28
N GLU A 34 -5.89 -6.94 -30.16
CA GLU A 34 -6.96 -6.30 -30.94
C GLU A 34 -8.05 -5.65 -30.06
N PHE A 35 -8.19 -6.10 -28.80
CA PHE A 35 -9.11 -5.49 -27.85
C PHE A 35 -8.53 -4.29 -27.11
N ILE A 36 -7.22 -4.07 -27.19
CA ILE A 36 -6.54 -2.94 -26.57
C ILE A 36 -6.19 -1.99 -27.70
N ASP A 37 -7.10 -1.07 -27.99
CA ASP A 37 -6.82 0.02 -28.89
C ASP A 37 -5.78 0.95 -28.26
N LEU A 38 -4.52 0.71 -28.57
CA LEU A 38 -3.40 1.54 -28.10
C LEU A 38 -3.34 2.91 -28.78
N GLN A 39 -4.15 3.13 -29.82
CA GLN A 39 -4.30 4.44 -30.46
C GLN A 39 -5.35 5.32 -29.76
N ASP A 40 -6.15 4.72 -28.88
CA ASP A 40 -7.06 5.48 -28.02
C ASP A 40 -6.27 6.29 -26.98
N THR A 41 -6.13 7.56 -27.22
CA THR A 41 -5.39 8.50 -26.36
C THR A 41 -5.97 8.65 -24.96
N ASN A 42 -7.19 8.13 -24.73
CA ASN A 42 -7.86 8.15 -23.42
C ASN A 42 -7.53 6.93 -22.56
N LYS A 43 -6.57 6.11 -22.97
CA LYS A 43 -6.07 4.97 -22.21
C LYS A 43 -4.63 5.17 -21.80
N HIS A 44 -4.29 4.63 -20.63
CA HIS A 44 -2.93 4.64 -20.10
C HIS A 44 -2.38 3.22 -20.05
N LEU A 45 -1.15 3.06 -20.54
CA LEU A 45 -0.40 1.80 -20.47
C LEU A 45 0.59 1.86 -19.31
N VAL A 46 0.51 0.90 -18.42
CA VAL A 46 1.43 0.73 -17.29
C VAL A 46 2.19 -0.58 -17.48
N ILE A 47 3.52 -0.53 -17.48
CA ILE A 47 4.39 -1.68 -17.72
C ILE A 47 5.14 -2.01 -16.43
N ASN A 48 5.19 -3.29 -16.09
CA ASN A 48 6.00 -3.82 -15.00
C ASN A 48 6.67 -5.12 -15.45
N GLY A 49 7.95 -5.03 -15.78
CA GLY A 49 8.69 -6.14 -16.41
C GLY A 49 8.08 -6.53 -17.77
N ASN A 50 7.65 -7.78 -17.91
CA ASN A 50 6.98 -8.28 -19.10
C ASN A 50 5.45 -8.24 -19.00
N ASP A 51 4.92 -7.81 -17.86
CA ASP A 51 3.49 -7.68 -17.64
C ASP A 51 3.05 -6.24 -17.88
N PHE A 52 1.80 -6.06 -18.26
CA PHE A 52 1.25 -4.73 -18.46
C PHE A 52 -0.21 -4.63 -18.08
N MET A 53 -0.61 -3.41 -17.76
CA MET A 53 -1.97 -3.04 -17.43
C MET A 53 -2.39 -1.88 -18.33
N VAL A 54 -3.58 -2.00 -18.90
CA VAL A 54 -4.22 -0.90 -19.63
C VAL A 54 -5.40 -0.41 -18.83
N VAL A 55 -5.45 0.87 -18.57
CA VAL A 55 -6.52 1.53 -17.82
C VAL A 55 -7.19 2.58 -18.68
N ASN A 56 -8.47 2.83 -18.43
CA ASN A 56 -9.19 3.94 -19.03
C ASN A 56 -8.82 5.27 -18.35
N GLU A 57 -9.27 6.38 -18.92
CA GLU A 57 -8.91 7.75 -18.52
C GLU A 57 -9.11 8.01 -17.02
N ASP A 58 -10.21 7.58 -16.44
CA ASP A 58 -10.53 7.79 -15.03
C ASP A 58 -10.06 6.67 -14.09
N TRP A 59 -9.28 5.71 -14.59
CA TRP A 59 -8.74 4.56 -13.85
C TRP A 59 -9.81 3.65 -13.20
N SER A 60 -11.06 3.76 -13.61
CA SER A 60 -12.15 2.92 -13.08
C SER A 60 -12.20 1.53 -13.67
N LYS A 61 -11.50 1.29 -14.79
CA LYS A 61 -11.45 0.02 -15.49
C LYS A 61 -10.02 -0.31 -15.90
N ALA A 62 -9.59 -1.54 -15.61
CA ALA A 62 -8.26 -2.01 -15.91
C ALA A 62 -8.27 -3.41 -16.53
N ASN A 63 -7.44 -3.61 -17.54
CA ASN A 63 -7.12 -4.90 -18.10
C ASN A 63 -5.67 -5.23 -17.78
N ILE A 64 -5.43 -6.28 -17.00
CA ILE A 64 -4.09 -6.73 -16.62
C ILE A 64 -3.72 -7.95 -17.45
N ILE A 65 -2.60 -7.86 -18.16
CA ILE A 65 -2.06 -8.93 -18.98
C ILE A 65 -0.77 -9.41 -18.35
N LYS A 66 -0.80 -10.66 -17.89
CA LYS A 66 0.35 -11.33 -17.26
C LYS A 66 0.98 -12.31 -18.22
N MET A 67 2.25 -12.08 -18.53
CA MET A 67 3.06 -12.96 -19.38
C MET A 67 3.76 -14.05 -18.58
N ASN A 68 4.07 -13.79 -17.32
CA ASN A 68 4.77 -14.68 -16.40
C ASN A 68 4.07 -14.76 -15.03
N GLN A 69 4.60 -15.60 -14.13
CA GLN A 69 4.16 -15.67 -12.74
C GLN A 69 4.75 -14.55 -11.87
N SER A 70 4.79 -13.33 -12.39
CA SER A 70 5.35 -12.19 -11.67
C SER A 70 4.40 -11.68 -10.57
N GLU A 71 4.94 -10.95 -9.61
CA GLU A 71 4.18 -10.27 -8.56
C GLU A 71 3.60 -8.92 -9.04
N SER A 72 3.54 -8.70 -10.35
CA SER A 72 3.04 -7.47 -10.98
C SER A 72 1.61 -7.10 -10.57
N PHE A 73 0.79 -8.09 -10.21
CA PHE A 73 -0.59 -7.85 -9.78
C PHE A 73 -0.66 -6.92 -8.56
N ASP A 74 0.19 -7.13 -7.56
CA ASP A 74 0.23 -6.27 -6.37
C ASP A 74 0.64 -4.84 -6.74
N ALA A 75 1.63 -4.68 -7.62
CA ALA A 75 2.07 -3.36 -8.08
C ALA A 75 0.98 -2.64 -8.88
N PHE A 76 0.32 -3.31 -9.81
CA PHE A 76 -0.76 -2.73 -10.62
C PHE A 76 -1.97 -2.35 -9.78
N THR A 77 -2.39 -3.22 -8.85
CA THR A 77 -3.52 -2.92 -7.97
C THR A 77 -3.22 -1.79 -7.00
N MET A 78 -1.98 -1.69 -6.51
CA MET A 78 -1.54 -0.56 -5.69
C MET A 78 -1.60 0.76 -6.47
N GLN A 79 -1.15 0.79 -7.72
CA GLN A 79 -1.23 1.98 -8.57
C GLN A 79 -2.69 2.38 -8.85
N LEU A 80 -3.57 1.42 -9.17
CA LEU A 80 -5.00 1.67 -9.35
C LEU A 80 -5.62 2.28 -8.09
N PHE A 81 -5.31 1.72 -6.93
CA PHE A 81 -5.80 2.24 -5.65
C PHE A 81 -5.25 3.65 -5.41
N TYR A 82 -3.97 3.87 -5.63
CA TYR A 82 -3.32 5.15 -5.36
C TYR A 82 -3.83 6.28 -6.26
N ALA A 83 -4.12 6.01 -7.53
CA ALA A 83 -4.71 6.98 -8.45
C ALA A 83 -6.02 7.58 -7.92
N HIS A 84 -6.81 6.80 -7.18
CA HIS A 84 -8.04 7.29 -6.55
C HIS A 84 -7.83 7.81 -5.13
N ALA A 85 -6.89 7.23 -4.39
CA ALA A 85 -6.63 7.56 -3.00
C ALA A 85 -6.08 8.98 -2.83
N VAL A 86 -5.15 9.39 -3.69
CA VAL A 86 -4.53 10.71 -3.64
C VAL A 86 -5.55 11.84 -3.79
N GLN A 87 -6.60 11.65 -4.59
CA GLN A 87 -7.70 12.59 -4.77
C GLN A 87 -8.60 12.72 -3.53
N LYS A 88 -8.44 11.83 -2.57
CA LYS A 88 -9.15 11.80 -1.28
C LYS A 88 -8.24 12.15 -0.10
N HIS A 89 -7.13 12.84 -0.37
CA HIS A 89 -6.12 13.20 0.64
C HIS A 89 -5.54 11.97 1.38
N ILE A 90 -5.38 10.87 0.64
CA ILE A 90 -4.75 9.65 1.15
C ILE A 90 -3.38 9.50 0.48
N ILE A 91 -2.33 9.41 1.27
CA ILE A 91 -0.96 9.22 0.80
C ILE A 91 -0.39 7.87 1.24
N GLN A 92 0.49 7.32 0.43
CA GLN A 92 1.25 6.11 0.77
C GLN A 92 2.52 6.49 1.51
N ILE A 93 2.78 5.77 2.61
CA ILE A 93 4.02 5.93 3.38
C ILE A 93 4.67 4.56 3.59
N HIS A 94 5.93 4.43 3.17
CA HIS A 94 6.73 3.25 3.46
C HIS A 94 7.16 3.23 4.93
N SER A 95 6.39 2.54 5.75
CA SER A 95 6.53 2.53 7.20
C SER A 95 5.99 1.23 7.81
N SER A 96 6.39 0.93 9.03
CA SER A 96 5.62 0.02 9.88
C SER A 96 4.65 0.81 10.73
N LEU A 97 3.41 0.31 10.88
CA LEU A 97 2.35 0.91 11.69
C LEU A 97 1.98 -0.04 12.82
N VAL A 98 2.07 0.44 14.04
CA VAL A 98 1.58 -0.26 15.24
C VAL A 98 0.44 0.50 15.90
N GLU A 99 -0.52 -0.24 16.49
CA GLU A 99 -1.55 0.31 17.37
C GLU A 99 -1.16 0.02 18.80
N TYR A 100 -1.07 1.06 19.62
CA TYR A 100 -0.86 0.97 21.06
C TYR A 100 -1.86 1.87 21.79
N LYS A 101 -2.69 1.27 22.64
CA LYS A 101 -3.74 1.98 23.42
C LYS A 101 -4.65 2.85 22.54
N GLY A 102 -5.07 2.30 21.38
CA GLY A 102 -5.95 2.98 20.44
C GLY A 102 -5.32 4.11 19.64
N LYS A 103 -3.99 4.22 19.64
CA LYS A 103 -3.22 5.22 18.86
C LYS A 103 -2.17 4.57 18.00
N GLY A 104 -1.96 5.12 16.80
CA GLY A 104 -1.00 4.64 15.82
C GLY A 104 0.36 5.29 16.00
N ILE A 105 1.40 4.48 15.99
CA ILE A 105 2.79 4.93 15.87
C ILE A 105 3.36 4.37 14.60
N MET A 106 3.97 5.22 13.78
CA MET A 106 4.60 4.82 12.53
C MET A 106 6.12 4.91 12.64
N PHE A 107 6.81 3.84 12.25
CA PHE A 107 8.27 3.81 12.17
C PHE A 107 8.70 4.03 10.72
N LEU A 108 9.46 5.09 10.48
CA LEU A 108 9.91 5.54 9.16
C LEU A 108 11.44 5.45 9.04
N GLY A 109 11.90 5.39 7.81
CA GLY A 109 13.31 5.40 7.46
C GLY A 109 13.63 4.52 6.26
N PRO A 110 14.88 4.48 5.80
CA PRO A 110 15.31 3.70 4.65
C PRO A 110 14.99 2.21 4.79
N SER A 111 15.00 1.49 3.67
CA SER A 111 14.90 0.03 3.69
C SER A 111 16.03 -0.57 4.53
N GLY A 112 15.71 -1.60 5.33
CA GLY A 112 16.69 -2.25 6.21
C GLY A 112 17.06 -1.50 7.50
N ILE A 113 16.52 -0.29 7.75
CA ILE A 113 16.84 0.49 8.97
C ILE A 113 16.34 -0.14 10.27
N GLY A 114 15.37 -1.07 10.19
CA GLY A 114 14.79 -1.74 11.36
C GLY A 114 13.36 -1.32 11.70
N LYS A 115 12.57 -0.81 10.72
CA LYS A 115 11.17 -0.43 10.96
C LYS A 115 10.33 -1.58 11.51
N THR A 116 10.36 -2.73 10.85
CA THR A 116 9.64 -3.93 11.29
C THR A 116 10.17 -4.43 12.62
N THR A 117 11.48 -4.40 12.83
CA THR A 117 12.09 -4.77 14.13
C THR A 117 11.57 -3.90 15.27
N GLN A 118 11.44 -2.58 15.06
CA GLN A 118 10.85 -1.71 16.07
C GLN A 118 9.38 -2.05 16.34
N ALA A 119 8.60 -2.32 15.30
CA ALA A 119 7.21 -2.76 15.45
C ALA A 119 7.12 -4.07 16.26
N GLU A 120 8.00 -5.03 15.99
CA GLU A 120 8.08 -6.31 16.71
C GLU A 120 8.50 -6.13 18.18
N LEU A 121 9.41 -5.20 18.48
CA LEU A 121 9.75 -4.86 19.87
C LEU A 121 8.56 -4.27 20.63
N TRP A 122 7.79 -3.39 19.99
CA TRP A 122 6.57 -2.84 20.57
C TRP A 122 5.50 -3.91 20.79
N ASN A 123 5.33 -4.82 19.84
CA ASN A 123 4.44 -5.96 20.02
C ASN A 123 4.89 -6.84 21.19
N LYS A 124 6.17 -7.20 21.24
CA LYS A 124 6.72 -8.12 22.24
C LYS A 124 6.67 -7.58 23.68
N TYR A 125 6.99 -6.28 23.86
CA TYR A 125 7.18 -5.70 25.20
C TYR A 125 6.02 -4.83 25.67
N LEU A 126 5.20 -4.34 24.76
CA LEU A 126 4.08 -3.44 25.06
C LEU A 126 2.74 -4.00 24.63
N ASP A 127 2.71 -5.21 24.05
CA ASP A 127 1.50 -5.83 23.51
C ASP A 127 0.80 -4.96 22.46
N ALA A 128 1.58 -4.18 21.69
CA ALA A 128 1.08 -3.37 20.60
C ALA A 128 0.73 -4.26 19.39
N LEU A 129 -0.39 -3.99 18.73
CA LEU A 129 -0.77 -4.69 17.51
C LEU A 129 0.00 -4.12 16.31
N ILE A 130 0.69 -4.96 15.56
CA ILE A 130 1.30 -4.55 14.28
C ILE A 130 0.24 -4.59 13.20
N ILE A 131 -0.15 -3.43 12.68
CA ILE A 131 -1.18 -3.30 11.63
C ILE A 131 -0.58 -3.59 10.25
N ASN A 132 0.59 -3.01 9.95
CA ASN A 132 1.27 -3.25 8.68
C ASN A 132 2.79 -3.05 8.84
N GLY A 133 3.57 -3.87 8.15
CA GLY A 133 5.03 -3.86 8.28
C GLY A 133 5.79 -3.14 7.15
N ASP A 134 5.09 -2.60 6.11
CA ASP A 134 5.77 -2.07 4.93
C ASP A 134 5.05 -0.90 4.26
N CYS A 135 3.78 -1.06 3.85
CA CYS A 135 3.04 -0.08 3.07
C CYS A 135 1.78 0.36 3.80
N VAL A 136 1.81 1.56 4.37
CA VAL A 136 0.70 2.18 5.11
C VAL A 136 0.10 3.29 4.26
N PHE A 137 -1.23 3.37 4.20
CA PHE A 137 -1.90 4.54 3.67
C PHE A 137 -2.37 5.44 4.82
N VAL A 138 -2.10 6.73 4.68
CA VAL A 138 -2.50 7.74 5.67
C VAL A 138 -3.49 8.70 5.05
N GLU A 139 -4.67 8.77 5.64
CA GLU A 139 -5.76 9.66 5.25
C GLU A 139 -5.75 10.90 6.12
N ASP A 140 -5.76 12.08 5.50
CA ASP A 140 -5.99 13.36 6.19
C ASP A 140 -7.50 13.58 6.32
N LYS A 141 -7.99 13.62 7.56
CA LYS A 141 -9.38 13.93 7.93
C LYS A 141 -9.54 15.33 8.52
N SER A 142 -8.73 16.27 8.10
CA SER A 142 -8.74 17.68 8.53
C SER A 142 -8.38 17.93 9.99
N ASN A 143 -8.76 17.04 10.91
CA ASN A 143 -8.48 17.18 12.36
C ASN A 143 -7.57 16.06 12.89
N GLU A 144 -7.43 14.99 12.14
CA GLU A 144 -6.61 13.84 12.52
C GLU A 144 -6.11 13.09 11.28
N PHE A 145 -4.99 12.41 11.42
CA PHE A 145 -4.47 11.50 10.42
C PHE A 145 -4.82 10.07 10.78
N ILE A 146 -5.39 9.33 9.84
CA ILE A 146 -5.73 7.92 10.04
C ILE A 146 -4.78 7.04 9.26
N GLY A 147 -4.05 6.18 9.96
CA GLY A 147 -3.21 5.15 9.35
C GLY A 147 -4.03 3.89 9.04
N TRP A 148 -3.96 3.42 7.80
CA TRP A 148 -4.68 2.25 7.30
C TRP A 148 -3.71 1.12 7.02
N GLY A 149 -4.01 -0.06 7.53
CA GLY A 149 -3.40 -1.29 7.08
C GLY A 149 -3.86 -1.63 5.66
N THR A 150 -2.97 -2.24 4.90
CA THR A 150 -3.17 -2.51 3.48
C THR A 150 -2.79 -3.95 3.14
N PRO A 151 -3.28 -4.51 2.02
CA PRO A 151 -2.83 -5.83 1.57
C PRO A 151 -1.39 -5.83 1.02
N TRP A 152 -0.78 -4.65 0.86
CA TRP A 152 0.60 -4.48 0.39
C TRP A 152 1.55 -4.37 1.59
N CYS A 153 2.02 -5.50 2.07
CA CYS A 153 2.88 -5.58 3.24
C CYS A 153 4.31 -6.08 2.91
N GLY A 154 4.68 -6.06 1.62
CA GLY A 154 6.00 -6.52 1.16
C GLY A 154 6.29 -7.96 1.59
N SER A 155 7.47 -8.20 2.13
CA SER A 155 7.88 -9.47 2.73
C SER A 155 7.45 -9.63 4.19
N SER A 156 6.83 -8.58 4.78
CA SER A 156 6.36 -8.61 6.16
C SER A 156 5.15 -9.54 6.32
N PRO A 157 5.06 -10.34 7.39
CA PRO A 157 3.90 -11.16 7.69
C PRO A 157 2.72 -10.34 8.26
N TYR A 158 2.95 -9.08 8.61
CA TYR A 158 1.99 -8.21 9.28
C TYR A 158 1.14 -7.44 8.28
N CYS A 159 -0.17 -7.77 8.21
CA CYS A 159 -1.05 -7.31 7.16
C CYS A 159 -2.51 -7.32 7.66
N GLU A 160 -2.88 -6.37 8.51
CA GLU A 160 -4.18 -6.31 9.16
C GLU A 160 -5.13 -5.35 8.44
N ASN A 161 -6.39 -5.73 8.27
CA ASN A 161 -7.44 -4.83 7.77
C ASN A 161 -7.98 -3.96 8.92
N ARG A 162 -7.18 -3.02 9.38
CA ARG A 162 -7.48 -2.08 10.48
C ARG A 162 -7.03 -0.68 10.14
N ASN A 163 -7.57 0.26 10.88
CA ASN A 163 -7.11 1.64 10.89
C ASN A 163 -7.01 2.17 12.31
N VAL A 164 -6.21 3.21 12.48
CA VAL A 164 -5.98 3.82 13.78
C VAL A 164 -5.60 5.30 13.62
N PRO A 165 -6.05 6.20 14.52
CA PRO A 165 -5.57 7.58 14.54
C PRO A 165 -4.05 7.63 14.79
N VAL A 166 -3.30 8.27 13.91
CA VAL A 166 -1.84 8.38 14.00
C VAL A 166 -1.49 9.43 15.08
N LEU A 167 -0.81 8.99 16.13
CA LEU A 167 -0.31 9.85 17.19
C LEU A 167 1.05 10.43 16.86
N GLY A 168 1.92 9.66 16.20
CA GLY A 168 3.28 10.08 15.95
C GLY A 168 4.02 9.31 14.88
N LEU A 169 5.00 9.99 14.31
CA LEU A 169 5.95 9.47 13.35
C LEU A 169 7.32 9.36 14.01
N VAL A 170 7.95 8.21 13.95
CA VAL A 170 9.28 7.95 14.51
C VAL A 170 10.25 7.69 13.38
N PHE A 171 11.13 8.64 13.11
CA PHE A 171 12.18 8.50 12.12
C PHE A 171 13.36 7.74 12.73
N LEU A 172 13.61 6.55 12.21
CA LEU A 172 14.69 5.69 12.68
C LEU A 172 16.03 6.11 12.09
N LYS A 173 17.03 6.10 12.94
CA LYS A 173 18.43 6.30 12.56
C LYS A 173 19.30 5.34 13.36
N GLN A 174 20.26 4.69 12.74
CA GLN A 174 21.25 3.89 13.44
C GLN A 174 22.20 4.80 14.23
N GLY A 175 22.58 4.36 15.41
CA GLY A 175 23.48 5.08 16.30
C GLY A 175 24.11 4.13 17.32
N ASN A 176 25.17 4.61 17.98
CA ASN A 176 25.87 3.85 19.01
C ASN A 176 25.14 3.81 20.36
N GLU A 177 24.12 4.67 20.50
CA GLU A 177 23.32 4.82 21.71
C GLU A 177 21.83 4.84 21.38
N ASN A 178 21.02 4.25 22.26
CA ASN A 178 19.57 4.35 22.17
C ASN A 178 19.11 5.68 22.74
N ARG A 179 18.62 6.57 21.90
CA ARG A 179 18.05 7.85 22.29
C ARG A 179 16.86 8.22 21.41
N ILE A 180 15.94 8.97 21.98
CA ILE A 180 14.83 9.58 21.25
C ILE A 180 14.83 11.09 21.52
N ARG A 181 14.51 11.88 20.51
CA ARG A 181 14.27 13.31 20.66
C ARG A 181 13.09 13.75 19.81
N LYS A 182 12.40 14.77 20.24
CA LYS A 182 11.39 15.43 19.41
C LYS A 182 12.07 16.26 18.32
N LEU A 183 11.51 16.20 17.11
CA LEU A 183 11.93 17.08 16.02
C LEU A 183 11.19 18.41 16.14
N ASP A 184 11.88 19.52 15.91
CA ASP A 184 11.31 20.86 15.98
C ASP A 184 11.62 21.69 14.73
N GLY A 185 10.73 22.64 14.39
CA GLY A 185 10.91 23.57 13.29
C GLY A 185 11.11 22.87 11.95
N PHE A 186 12.13 23.29 11.21
CA PHE A 186 12.47 22.76 9.88
C PHE A 186 12.93 21.30 9.85
N GLU A 187 13.23 20.70 11.00
CA GLU A 187 13.55 19.27 11.06
C GLU A 187 12.33 18.37 10.76
N LYS A 188 11.13 18.94 10.74
CA LYS A 188 9.87 18.23 10.45
C LYS A 188 9.49 18.21 8.98
N VAL A 189 10.24 18.91 8.14
CA VAL A 189 9.97 19.08 6.70
C VAL A 189 10.90 18.23 5.86
#